data_916f43f81e3febfe0d7e300d75b99da8
#
_entry.id   916f43f81e3febfe0d7e300d75b99da8
#
_cell.length_a   1.000
_cell.length_b   1.000
_cell.length_c   1.000
_cell.angle_alpha   90.00
_cell.angle_beta   90.00
_cell.angle_gamma   90.00
#
_symmetry.space_group_name_H-M   'P 1'
#
loop_
_entity.id
_entity.type
_entity.pdbx_description
1 polymer ?
#
loop_
_entity_poly.entity_id
_entity_poly.type
_entity_poly.pdbx_seq_one_letter_code
_entity_poly.pdbx_strand_id
1 'polypeptide(L)'
;VIWSTYKNWIQSYRDLPRLINQWASVVRWEMRTRLLLRTSEFLWQEGHTAHESKNEAIDEAILINDLYADFIQNYLAVPVIKGLKSESEKFAGAIDTYCVEALMQDGKALQAGTSHFLGQNFAKAFDVKYTNKKGKLEYVWATSWGVSTRLMGALIMSHGDDNGLVLPPELAPYQVVIVPIYKTNDEHKMVEKVCNSIKENLIKSGIRVCFDNRDTLKPGFKFNEYELCLLYTSDAADEITGV
;
A
#
# COMPACT_ATOMS: atom_id res chain seq x y z
N VAL A 1 17.27 17.56 -7.69
CA VAL A 1 18.31 16.52 -7.78
C VAL A 1 18.01 15.60 -8.96
N ILE A 2 16.88 14.84 -9.00
CA ILE A 2 16.58 13.83 -10.04
C ILE A 2 16.67 14.39 -11.46
N TRP A 3 16.03 15.51 -11.74
CA TRP A 3 16.03 16.13 -13.09
C TRP A 3 17.40 16.60 -13.53
N SER A 4 18.24 17.10 -12.60
CA SER A 4 19.64 17.43 -12.92
C SER A 4 20.46 16.19 -13.27
N THR A 5 20.14 15.04 -12.64
CA THR A 5 20.77 13.77 -12.93
C THR A 5 20.29 13.19 -14.26
N TYR A 6 19.00 13.30 -14.57
CA TYR A 6 18.43 12.87 -15.84
C TYR A 6 19.06 13.58 -17.05
N LYS A 7 19.40 14.87 -16.91
CA LYS A 7 20.12 15.60 -17.94
C LYS A 7 21.40 14.91 -18.39
N ASN A 8 22.09 14.24 -17.46
CA ASN A 8 23.33 13.52 -17.76
C ASN A 8 23.08 12.09 -18.25
N TRP A 9 22.00 11.46 -17.80
CA TRP A 9 21.72 10.05 -18.08
C TRP A 9 20.96 9.84 -19.39
N ILE A 10 20.16 10.83 -19.81
CA ILE A 10 19.30 10.72 -20.99
C ILE A 10 19.94 11.55 -22.12
N GLN A 11 20.47 10.87 -23.13
CA GLN A 11 21.16 11.49 -24.28
C GLN A 11 20.50 11.08 -25.60
N SER A 12 19.92 9.89 -25.67
CA SER A 12 19.32 9.35 -26.87
C SER A 12 18.00 8.62 -26.58
N TYR A 13 17.21 8.37 -27.63
CA TYR A 13 15.98 7.60 -27.54
C TYR A 13 16.18 6.19 -26.96
N ARG A 14 17.42 5.65 -26.99
CA ARG A 14 17.74 4.33 -26.41
C ARG A 14 17.78 4.34 -24.88
N ASP A 15 17.87 5.53 -24.28
CA ASP A 15 17.88 5.68 -22.83
C ASP A 15 16.44 5.79 -22.26
N LEU A 16 15.45 5.81 -23.16
CA LEU A 16 14.02 5.92 -22.82
C LEU A 16 13.26 4.60 -23.10
N PRO A 17 12.22 4.27 -22.33
CA PRO A 17 11.82 5.00 -21.13
C PRO A 17 12.82 4.84 -19.98
N ARG A 18 13.01 5.90 -19.21
CA ARG A 18 13.77 5.84 -17.96
C ARG A 18 12.77 5.74 -16.81
N LEU A 19 12.74 4.60 -16.13
CA LEU A 19 11.82 4.30 -15.04
C LEU A 19 12.64 4.15 -13.76
N ILE A 20 12.44 5.03 -12.79
CA ILE A 20 13.12 4.99 -11.49
C ILE A 20 12.11 5.17 -10.40
N ASN A 21 12.23 4.34 -9.36
CA ASN A 21 11.53 4.53 -8.13
C ASN A 21 12.49 4.36 -6.94
N GLN A 22 12.13 4.92 -5.81
CA GLN A 22 12.90 4.78 -4.57
C GLN A 22 11.97 4.62 -3.36
N TRP A 23 12.46 3.91 -2.38
CA TRP A 23 11.94 3.91 -1.01
C TRP A 23 12.85 4.82 -0.19
N ALA A 24 12.30 5.89 0.33
CA ALA A 24 13.11 6.94 0.96
C ALA A 24 12.39 7.57 2.15
N SER A 25 13.17 8.18 3.05
CA SER A 25 12.66 9.13 4.03
C SER A 25 12.70 10.53 3.45
N VAL A 26 11.65 11.31 3.72
CA VAL A 26 11.53 12.70 3.30
C VAL A 26 11.29 13.58 4.51
N VAL A 27 12.05 14.67 4.58
CA VAL A 27 11.87 15.73 5.58
C VAL A 27 11.27 16.95 4.90
N ARG A 28 10.15 17.45 5.44
CA ARG A 28 9.48 18.67 4.98
C ARG A 28 9.13 19.55 6.18
N TRP A 29 9.17 20.85 5.98
CA TRP A 29 8.60 21.77 6.95
C TRP A 29 7.09 21.56 7.02
N GLU A 30 6.58 21.22 8.21
CA GLU A 30 5.15 21.06 8.45
C GLU A 30 4.75 21.79 9.73
N MET A 31 3.87 22.78 9.59
CA MET A 31 3.42 23.61 10.70
C MET A 31 2.35 22.92 11.57
N ARG A 32 1.52 22.05 10.99
CA ARG A 32 0.44 21.35 11.68
C ARG A 32 0.55 19.86 11.43
N THR A 33 1.30 19.20 12.28
CA THR A 33 1.48 17.76 12.19
C THR A 33 0.24 16.98 12.64
N ARG A 34 0.00 15.84 12.01
CA ARG A 34 -0.98 14.83 12.41
C ARG A 34 -0.34 13.46 12.28
N LEU A 35 -0.45 12.64 13.32
CA LEU A 35 0.15 11.31 13.36
C LEU A 35 -0.20 10.52 12.09
N LEU A 36 0.81 9.92 11.44
CA LEU A 36 0.75 9.14 10.20
C LEU A 36 0.20 9.89 8.96
N LEU A 37 -0.64 10.90 9.12
CA LEU A 37 -1.29 11.58 8.00
C LEU A 37 -0.47 12.75 7.47
N ARG A 38 0.17 13.51 8.37
CA ARG A 38 0.97 14.69 8.02
C ARG A 38 2.06 14.89 9.05
N THR A 39 3.27 14.44 8.72
CA THR A 39 4.44 14.50 9.60
C THR A 39 5.57 15.27 8.94
N SER A 40 6.47 15.82 9.73
CA SER A 40 7.64 16.54 9.22
C SER A 40 8.66 15.61 8.56
N GLU A 41 8.71 14.37 9.02
CA GLU A 41 9.47 13.30 8.39
C GLU A 41 8.55 12.11 8.16
N PHE A 42 8.66 11.49 6.98
CA PHE A 42 7.87 10.32 6.62
C PHE A 42 8.58 9.43 5.60
N LEU A 43 8.27 8.16 5.66
CA LEU A 43 8.69 7.20 4.65
C LEU A 43 7.70 7.19 3.49
N TRP A 44 8.22 7.09 2.30
CA TRP A 44 7.41 6.99 1.10
C TRP A 44 8.08 6.15 0.01
N GLN A 45 7.27 5.74 -0.92
CA GLN A 45 7.70 5.28 -2.22
C GLN A 45 7.41 6.41 -3.20
N GLU A 46 8.40 6.81 -3.99
CA GLU A 46 8.22 7.75 -5.08
C GLU A 46 8.88 7.26 -6.35
N GLY A 47 8.28 7.57 -7.48
CA GLY A 47 8.87 7.32 -8.78
C GLY A 47 8.92 8.58 -9.62
N HIS A 48 9.91 8.57 -10.52
CA HIS A 48 10.11 9.60 -11.52
C HIS A 48 10.44 8.89 -12.84
N THR A 49 9.71 9.24 -13.90
CA THR A 49 9.92 8.59 -15.19
C THR A 49 10.10 9.60 -16.31
N ALA A 50 10.79 9.19 -17.35
CA ALA A 50 10.96 9.97 -18.56
C ALA A 50 10.70 9.09 -19.78
N HIS A 51 9.94 9.63 -20.76
CA HIS A 51 9.43 8.92 -21.92
C HIS A 51 9.72 9.67 -23.22
N GLU A 52 9.73 8.92 -24.33
CA GLU A 52 9.88 9.48 -25.67
C GLU A 52 8.62 10.22 -26.11
N SER A 53 7.44 9.71 -25.76
CA SER A 53 6.16 10.27 -26.22
C SER A 53 5.24 10.72 -25.07
N LYS A 54 4.33 11.64 -25.43
CA LYS A 54 3.28 12.11 -24.53
C LYS A 54 2.38 10.96 -24.07
N ASN A 55 2.00 10.08 -24.99
CA ASN A 55 1.07 8.99 -24.70
C ASN A 55 1.68 7.98 -23.73
N GLU A 56 2.94 7.58 -23.94
CA GLU A 56 3.64 6.69 -22.99
C GLU A 56 3.67 7.27 -21.56
N ALA A 57 3.92 8.57 -21.42
CA ALA A 57 3.93 9.21 -20.11
C ALA A 57 2.53 9.29 -19.48
N ILE A 58 1.48 9.50 -20.27
CA ILE A 58 0.10 9.47 -19.77
C ILE A 58 -0.28 8.05 -19.35
N ASP A 59 0.02 7.06 -20.19
CA ASP A 59 -0.27 5.65 -19.91
C ASP A 59 0.43 5.19 -18.62
N GLU A 60 1.70 5.58 -18.43
CA GLU A 60 2.42 5.31 -17.18
C GLU A 60 1.76 5.99 -15.96
N ALA A 61 1.36 7.25 -16.08
CA ALA A 61 0.70 7.95 -14.97
C ALA A 61 -0.64 7.29 -14.59
N ILE A 62 -1.41 6.82 -15.56
CA ILE A 62 -2.66 6.10 -15.34
C ILE A 62 -2.39 4.73 -14.75
N LEU A 63 -1.43 3.97 -15.29
CA LEU A 63 -1.05 2.66 -14.79
C LEU A 63 -0.69 2.70 -13.30
N ILE A 64 0.13 3.66 -12.89
CA ILE A 64 0.52 3.79 -11.48
C ILE A 64 -0.67 4.18 -10.60
N ASN A 65 -1.54 5.06 -11.07
CA ASN A 65 -2.76 5.40 -10.33
C ASN A 65 -3.67 4.18 -10.13
N ASP A 66 -3.75 3.31 -11.15
CA ASP A 66 -4.50 2.07 -11.09
C ASP A 66 -3.87 1.05 -10.13
N LEU A 67 -2.54 0.91 -10.15
CA LEU A 67 -1.80 0.07 -9.21
C LEU A 67 -1.98 0.52 -7.75
N TYR A 68 -1.99 1.83 -7.49
CA TYR A 68 -2.27 2.34 -6.15
C TYR A 68 -3.69 2.04 -5.70
N ALA A 69 -4.67 2.21 -6.59
CA ALA A 69 -6.06 1.87 -6.29
C ALA A 69 -6.23 0.38 -6.01
N ASP A 70 -5.65 -0.48 -6.85
CA ASP A 70 -5.67 -1.93 -6.70
C ASP A 70 -5.06 -2.36 -5.36
N PHE A 71 -3.87 -1.85 -5.03
CA PHE A 71 -3.21 -2.15 -3.76
C PHE A 71 -4.06 -1.73 -2.56
N ILE A 72 -4.62 -0.52 -2.59
CA ILE A 72 -5.41 0.00 -1.46
C ILE A 72 -6.72 -0.78 -1.31
N GLN A 73 -7.39 -1.13 -2.40
CA GLN A 73 -8.64 -1.88 -2.35
C GLN A 73 -8.45 -3.35 -1.98
N ASN A 74 -7.48 -4.02 -2.58
CA ASN A 74 -7.36 -5.47 -2.47
C ASN A 74 -6.49 -5.93 -1.28
N TYR A 75 -5.49 -5.13 -0.89
CA TYR A 75 -4.61 -5.47 0.25
C TYR A 75 -5.00 -4.73 1.52
N LEU A 76 -5.27 -3.42 1.43
CA LEU A 76 -5.69 -2.64 2.60
C LEU A 76 -7.19 -2.77 2.88
N ALA A 77 -7.97 -3.35 1.96
CA ALA A 77 -9.43 -3.44 2.02
C ALA A 77 -10.11 -2.06 2.25
N VAL A 78 -9.53 -1.00 1.69
CA VAL A 78 -10.06 0.36 1.79
C VAL A 78 -10.66 0.77 0.46
N PRO A 79 -11.98 0.99 0.37
CA PRO A 79 -12.61 1.48 -0.86
C PRO A 79 -12.06 2.85 -1.25
N VAL A 80 -11.73 3.01 -2.53
CA VAL A 80 -11.18 4.27 -3.04
C VAL A 80 -11.85 4.71 -4.33
N ILE A 81 -11.80 6.02 -4.58
CA ILE A 81 -12.25 6.65 -5.81
C ILE A 81 -11.02 7.19 -6.54
N LYS A 82 -10.91 6.88 -7.83
CA LYS A 82 -9.90 7.47 -8.73
C LYS A 82 -10.46 8.72 -9.39
N GLY A 83 -9.63 9.74 -9.54
CA GLY A 83 -10.06 10.97 -10.19
C GLY A 83 -8.89 11.84 -10.66
N LEU A 84 -9.25 12.91 -11.35
CA LEU A 84 -8.35 14.00 -11.70
C LEU A 84 -8.55 15.15 -10.72
N LYS A 85 -7.46 15.71 -10.25
CA LYS A 85 -7.50 16.93 -9.41
C LYS A 85 -7.90 18.14 -10.25
N SER A 86 -8.65 19.04 -9.62
CA SER A 86 -8.99 20.35 -10.19
C SER A 86 -7.74 21.21 -10.41
N GLU A 87 -7.86 22.25 -11.24
CA GLU A 87 -6.76 23.18 -11.52
C GLU A 87 -6.17 23.80 -10.25
N SER A 88 -7.01 24.06 -9.24
CA SER A 88 -6.58 24.66 -7.97
C SER A 88 -5.85 23.70 -7.04
N GLU A 89 -6.00 22.39 -7.23
CA GLU A 89 -5.46 21.36 -6.32
C GLU A 89 -4.41 20.46 -6.95
N LYS A 90 -4.22 20.54 -8.26
CA LYS A 90 -3.19 19.76 -8.93
C LYS A 90 -1.79 20.15 -8.49
N PHE A 91 -0.86 19.22 -8.60
CA PHE A 91 0.53 19.46 -8.27
C PHE A 91 1.11 20.58 -9.15
N ALA A 92 1.78 21.54 -8.53
CA ALA A 92 2.41 22.65 -9.22
C ALA A 92 3.47 22.15 -10.21
N GLY A 93 3.30 22.49 -11.49
CA GLY A 93 4.16 22.03 -12.59
C GLY A 93 3.67 20.77 -13.30
N ALA A 94 2.61 20.09 -12.81
CA ALA A 94 1.95 19.03 -13.55
C ALA A 94 0.93 19.60 -14.55
N ILE A 95 0.76 18.90 -15.65
CA ILE A 95 -0.37 19.14 -16.59
C ILE A 95 -1.62 18.50 -15.97
N ASP A 96 -1.53 17.23 -15.59
CA ASP A 96 -2.60 16.49 -14.93
C ASP A 96 -2.09 15.83 -13.64
N THR A 97 -2.95 15.76 -12.63
CA THR A 97 -2.70 15.01 -11.40
C THR A 97 -3.82 14.00 -11.20
N TYR A 98 -3.52 12.74 -11.41
CA TYR A 98 -4.38 11.62 -11.03
C TYR A 98 -4.25 11.39 -9.54
N CYS A 99 -5.35 11.07 -8.88
CA CYS A 99 -5.36 10.79 -7.44
C CYS A 99 -6.23 9.59 -7.11
N VAL A 100 -5.90 9.00 -5.99
CA VAL A 100 -6.70 7.96 -5.33
C VAL A 100 -7.11 8.51 -3.97
N GLU A 101 -8.41 8.60 -3.73
CA GLU A 101 -8.97 9.13 -2.48
C GLU A 101 -9.85 8.10 -1.80
N ALA A 102 -9.67 7.95 -0.49
CA ALA A 102 -10.46 7.09 0.37
C ALA A 102 -11.41 7.91 1.23
N LEU A 103 -12.63 7.42 1.42
CA LEU A 103 -13.58 8.03 2.36
C LEU A 103 -13.35 7.43 3.76
N MET A 104 -13.05 8.28 4.73
CA MET A 104 -12.83 7.88 6.11
C MET A 104 -14.15 7.80 6.89
N GLN A 105 -14.16 7.13 8.05
CA GLN A 105 -15.34 6.94 8.88
C GLN A 105 -15.99 8.28 9.34
N ASP A 106 -15.19 9.34 9.45
CA ASP A 106 -15.67 10.69 9.78
C ASP A 106 -16.27 11.45 8.58
N GLY A 107 -16.43 10.78 7.43
CA GLY A 107 -16.99 11.35 6.21
C GLY A 107 -16.04 12.24 5.41
N LYS A 108 -14.77 12.34 5.80
CA LYS A 108 -13.77 13.12 5.06
C LYS A 108 -13.01 12.29 4.06
N ALA A 109 -12.69 12.89 2.91
CA ALA A 109 -11.81 12.28 1.94
C ALA A 109 -10.34 12.38 2.37
N LEU A 110 -9.62 11.25 2.25
CA LEU A 110 -8.18 11.18 2.45
C LEU A 110 -7.49 10.89 1.13
N GLN A 111 -6.59 11.77 0.69
CA GLN A 111 -5.72 11.49 -0.45
C GLN A 111 -4.76 10.37 -0.08
N ALA A 112 -4.92 9.22 -0.72
CA ALA A 112 -4.15 8.01 -0.45
C ALA A 112 -2.93 7.85 -1.37
N GLY A 113 -3.04 8.30 -2.63
CA GLY A 113 -1.95 8.26 -3.60
C GLY A 113 -2.13 9.28 -4.69
N THR A 114 -1.03 9.65 -5.36
CA THR A 114 -1.07 10.54 -6.53
C THR A 114 -0.09 10.10 -7.61
N SER A 115 -0.50 10.32 -8.85
CA SER A 115 0.35 10.16 -10.03
C SER A 115 0.20 11.38 -10.94
N HIS A 116 1.32 11.99 -11.29
CA HIS A 116 1.36 13.26 -12.00
C HIS A 116 1.88 13.05 -13.42
N PHE A 117 1.12 13.50 -14.40
CA PHE A 117 1.64 13.75 -15.73
C PHE A 117 2.25 15.15 -15.77
N LEU A 118 3.57 15.21 -15.77
CA LEU A 118 4.33 16.46 -15.71
C LEU A 118 4.48 17.14 -17.10
N GLY A 119 4.11 16.40 -18.16
CA GLY A 119 4.36 16.86 -19.52
C GLY A 119 5.85 17.07 -19.77
N GLN A 120 6.21 18.22 -20.29
CA GLN A 120 7.60 18.64 -20.54
C GLN A 120 8.07 19.78 -19.62
N ASN A 121 7.27 20.17 -18.62
CA ASN A 121 7.55 21.34 -17.81
C ASN A 121 8.88 21.21 -17.06
N PHE A 122 9.10 20.10 -16.38
CA PHE A 122 10.36 19.84 -15.69
C PHE A 122 11.52 19.59 -16.67
N ALA A 123 11.26 18.87 -17.77
CA ALA A 123 12.27 18.66 -18.80
C ALA A 123 12.80 19.96 -19.38
N LYS A 124 11.92 20.94 -19.62
CA LYS A 124 12.30 22.28 -20.10
C LYS A 124 13.04 23.07 -19.03
N ALA A 125 12.58 23.04 -17.79
CA ALA A 125 13.19 23.77 -16.67
C ALA A 125 14.63 23.30 -16.37
N PHE A 126 14.91 22.00 -16.54
CA PHE A 126 16.21 21.38 -16.28
C PHE A 126 17.00 21.07 -17.54
N ASP A 127 16.46 21.42 -18.72
CA ASP A 127 17.06 21.18 -20.05
C ASP A 127 17.38 19.69 -20.29
N VAL A 128 16.42 18.80 -20.00
CA VAL A 128 16.54 17.35 -20.22
C VAL A 128 16.04 17.01 -21.62
N LYS A 129 16.97 16.76 -22.53
CA LYS A 129 16.73 16.45 -23.94
C LYS A 129 17.34 15.12 -24.31
N TYR A 130 16.80 14.53 -25.34
CA TYR A 130 17.35 13.33 -25.98
C TYR A 130 17.41 13.52 -27.50
N THR A 131 18.32 12.81 -28.15
CA THR A 131 18.37 12.73 -29.62
C THR A 131 17.41 11.63 -30.08
N ASN A 132 16.38 12.02 -30.84
CA ASN A 132 15.40 11.07 -31.38
C ASN A 132 15.98 10.23 -32.54
N LYS A 133 15.21 9.26 -33.04
CA LYS A 133 15.60 8.37 -34.18
C LYS A 133 15.93 9.11 -35.48
N LYS A 134 15.50 10.38 -35.62
CA LYS A 134 15.76 11.24 -36.78
C LYS A 134 16.92 12.20 -36.56
N GLY A 135 17.68 12.06 -35.45
CA GLY A 135 18.81 12.92 -35.12
C GLY A 135 18.42 14.30 -34.57
N LYS A 136 17.14 14.54 -34.20
CA LYS A 136 16.69 15.81 -33.64
C LYS A 136 16.68 15.76 -32.12
N LEU A 137 17.03 16.89 -31.49
CA LEU A 137 16.91 17.08 -30.04
C LEU A 137 15.46 17.39 -29.66
N GLU A 138 14.92 16.63 -28.73
CA GLU A 138 13.56 16.78 -28.18
C GLU A 138 13.59 16.71 -26.66
N TYR A 139 12.65 17.41 -26.01
CA TYR A 139 12.46 17.28 -24.57
C TYR A 139 11.72 15.99 -24.24
N VAL A 140 12.11 15.33 -23.16
CA VAL A 140 11.40 14.14 -22.67
C VAL A 140 10.03 14.50 -22.09
N TRP A 141 9.12 13.55 -22.12
CA TRP A 141 7.85 13.58 -21.40
C TRP A 141 8.02 12.89 -20.04
N ALA A 142 7.38 13.42 -19.03
CA ALA A 142 7.72 13.09 -17.66
C ALA A 142 6.52 12.75 -16.80
N THR A 143 6.72 11.83 -15.85
CA THR A 143 5.80 11.57 -14.76
C THR A 143 6.51 11.63 -13.41
N SER A 144 5.72 11.81 -12.35
CA SER A 144 6.14 11.51 -10.99
C SER A 144 4.95 11.00 -10.19
N TRP A 145 5.19 10.10 -9.25
CA TRP A 145 4.13 9.47 -8.50
C TRP A 145 4.63 9.00 -7.14
N GLY A 146 3.71 8.83 -6.18
CA GLY A 146 4.11 8.41 -4.85
C GLY A 146 2.96 8.08 -3.91
N VAL A 147 3.29 7.21 -2.94
CA VAL A 147 2.51 6.87 -1.77
C VAL A 147 3.41 6.90 -0.54
N SER A 148 2.84 7.19 0.62
CA SER A 148 3.59 7.33 1.86
C SER A 148 2.99 6.49 2.98
N THR A 149 3.62 6.51 4.14
CA THR A 149 3.10 5.93 5.38
C THR A 149 1.73 6.47 5.81
N ARG A 150 1.19 7.49 5.09
CA ARG A 150 -0.21 7.88 5.22
C ARG A 150 -1.18 6.72 4.97
N LEU A 151 -0.81 5.74 4.14
CA LEU A 151 -1.61 4.54 3.93
C LEU A 151 -1.80 3.71 5.20
N MET A 152 -0.83 3.71 6.12
CA MET A 152 -0.99 3.11 7.45
C MET A 152 -2.06 3.87 8.26
N GLY A 153 -2.05 5.20 8.17
CA GLY A 153 -3.10 6.02 8.77
C GLY A 153 -4.48 5.73 8.17
N ALA A 154 -4.57 5.59 6.85
CA ALA A 154 -5.81 5.22 6.17
C ALA A 154 -6.33 3.86 6.63
N LEU A 155 -5.45 2.86 6.75
CA LEU A 155 -5.76 1.53 7.24
C LEU A 155 -6.36 1.59 8.66
N ILE A 156 -5.68 2.28 9.58
CA ILE A 156 -6.12 2.40 10.97
C ILE A 156 -7.46 3.13 11.06
N MET A 157 -7.62 4.23 10.31
CA MET A 157 -8.87 5.01 10.32
C MET A 157 -10.04 4.28 9.66
N SER A 158 -9.78 3.31 8.79
CA SER A 158 -10.83 2.51 8.12
C SER A 158 -11.24 1.28 8.92
N HIS A 159 -10.29 0.62 9.61
CA HIS A 159 -10.49 -0.67 10.24
C HIS A 159 -10.33 -0.66 11.77
N GLY A 160 -9.92 0.47 12.35
CA GLY A 160 -9.83 0.61 13.80
C GLY A 160 -11.19 0.86 14.44
N ASP A 161 -11.39 0.33 15.63
CA ASP A 161 -12.50 0.61 16.54
C ASP A 161 -12.00 0.94 17.96
N ASP A 162 -12.91 1.03 18.94
CA ASP A 162 -12.56 1.33 20.33
C ASP A 162 -11.74 0.22 21.02
N ASN A 163 -11.72 -0.99 20.45
CA ASN A 163 -10.97 -2.13 20.99
C ASN A 163 -9.57 -2.23 20.35
N GLY A 164 -9.37 -1.65 19.18
CA GLY A 164 -8.09 -1.66 18.48
C GLY A 164 -8.20 -1.67 16.97
N LEU A 165 -7.14 -2.16 16.33
CA LEU A 165 -7.07 -2.30 14.88
C LEU A 165 -7.38 -3.75 14.48
N VAL A 166 -8.29 -3.92 13.53
CA VAL A 166 -8.52 -5.19 12.83
C VAL A 166 -7.79 -5.14 11.50
N LEU A 167 -6.83 -6.04 11.27
CA LEU A 167 -6.11 -6.11 10.01
C LEU A 167 -6.92 -6.87 8.94
N PRO A 168 -7.00 -6.32 7.73
CA PRO A 168 -7.50 -7.08 6.59
C PRO A 168 -6.72 -8.39 6.39
N PRO A 169 -7.38 -9.48 5.97
CA PRO A 169 -6.74 -10.80 5.87
C PRO A 169 -5.47 -10.81 5.01
N GLU A 170 -5.41 -10.00 3.94
CA GLU A 170 -4.24 -9.94 3.08
C GLU A 170 -3.01 -9.32 3.76
N LEU A 171 -3.21 -8.44 4.73
CA LEU A 171 -2.12 -7.82 5.50
C LEU A 171 -1.77 -8.58 6.77
N ALA A 172 -2.71 -9.33 7.33
CA ALA A 172 -2.48 -10.07 8.58
C ALA A 172 -1.31 -11.05 8.42
N PRO A 173 -0.37 -11.12 9.37
CA PRO A 173 0.72 -12.12 9.34
C PRO A 173 0.17 -13.55 9.27
N TYR A 174 -0.91 -13.81 10.00
CA TYR A 174 -1.71 -15.02 9.93
C TYR A 174 -3.15 -14.65 9.64
N GLN A 175 -3.80 -15.40 8.75
CA GLN A 175 -5.22 -15.23 8.44
C GLN A 175 -6.10 -16.08 9.37
N VAL A 176 -5.53 -17.17 9.88
CA VAL A 176 -6.18 -18.08 10.83
C VAL A 176 -5.18 -18.52 11.90
N VAL A 177 -5.60 -18.47 13.14
CA VAL A 177 -4.85 -19.07 14.26
C VAL A 177 -5.70 -20.18 14.86
N ILE A 178 -5.10 -21.36 15.01
CA ILE A 178 -5.72 -22.53 15.64
C ILE A 178 -5.15 -22.67 17.05
N VAL A 179 -6.00 -22.54 18.06
CA VAL A 179 -5.64 -22.74 19.47
C VAL A 179 -6.31 -24.02 19.96
N PRO A 180 -5.57 -25.10 20.25
CA PRO A 180 -6.13 -26.33 20.74
C PRO A 180 -6.62 -26.18 22.20
N ILE A 181 -7.82 -26.64 22.50
CA ILE A 181 -8.40 -26.67 23.85
C ILE A 181 -8.65 -28.12 24.26
N TYR A 182 -8.07 -28.54 25.36
CA TYR A 182 -8.18 -29.89 25.90
C TYR A 182 -8.02 -29.87 27.42
N LYS A 183 -8.52 -30.93 28.08
CA LYS A 183 -8.42 -31.08 29.55
C LYS A 183 -7.51 -32.23 29.97
N THR A 184 -7.38 -33.25 29.13
CA THR A 184 -6.59 -34.45 29.41
C THR A 184 -5.57 -34.72 28.32
N ASN A 185 -4.53 -35.49 28.60
CA ASN A 185 -3.50 -35.86 27.62
C ASN A 185 -4.06 -36.72 26.47
N ASP A 186 -5.10 -37.48 26.68
CA ASP A 186 -5.71 -38.27 25.62
C ASP A 186 -6.54 -37.41 24.69
N GLU A 187 -7.30 -36.44 25.25
CA GLU A 187 -7.96 -35.40 24.46
C GLU A 187 -6.95 -34.59 23.65
N HIS A 188 -5.80 -34.21 24.23
CA HIS A 188 -4.75 -33.49 23.55
C HIS A 188 -4.35 -34.17 22.23
N LYS A 189 -4.04 -35.47 22.25
CA LYS A 189 -3.64 -36.24 21.07
C LYS A 189 -4.74 -36.25 19.98
N MET A 190 -6.01 -36.36 20.40
CA MET A 190 -7.12 -36.32 19.46
C MET A 190 -7.31 -34.94 18.83
N VAL A 191 -7.31 -33.89 19.65
CA VAL A 191 -7.47 -32.50 19.22
C VAL A 191 -6.29 -32.10 18.30
N GLU A 192 -5.06 -32.45 18.68
CA GLU A 192 -3.87 -32.13 17.87
C GLU A 192 -3.95 -32.76 16.48
N LYS A 193 -4.40 -34.00 16.37
CA LYS A 193 -4.59 -34.67 15.06
C LYS A 193 -5.60 -33.92 14.19
N VAL A 194 -6.72 -33.49 14.77
CA VAL A 194 -7.75 -32.73 14.05
C VAL A 194 -7.22 -31.36 13.65
N CYS A 195 -6.59 -30.63 14.56
CA CYS A 195 -6.00 -29.33 14.29
C CYS A 195 -4.95 -29.38 13.18
N ASN A 196 -4.10 -30.39 13.16
CA ASN A 196 -3.12 -30.58 12.10
C ASN A 196 -3.79 -30.84 10.74
N SER A 197 -4.87 -31.65 10.70
CA SER A 197 -5.63 -31.87 9.47
C SER A 197 -6.28 -30.56 8.95
N ILE A 198 -6.87 -29.75 9.83
CA ILE A 198 -7.45 -28.45 9.49
C ILE A 198 -6.35 -27.52 8.95
N LYS A 199 -5.22 -27.41 9.68
CA LYS A 199 -4.06 -26.61 9.27
C LYS A 199 -3.59 -26.97 7.87
N GLU A 200 -3.41 -28.26 7.59
CA GLU A 200 -2.95 -28.72 6.27
C GLU A 200 -3.93 -28.35 5.15
N ASN A 201 -5.23 -28.48 5.40
CA ASN A 201 -6.25 -28.13 4.40
C ASN A 201 -6.27 -26.62 4.14
N LEU A 202 -6.16 -25.79 5.17
CA LEU A 202 -6.09 -24.33 5.02
C LEU A 202 -4.82 -23.89 4.28
N ILE A 203 -3.66 -24.50 4.60
CA ILE A 203 -2.40 -24.21 3.88
C ILE A 203 -2.51 -24.60 2.40
N LYS A 204 -3.11 -25.75 2.07
CA LYS A 204 -3.37 -26.18 0.68
C LYS A 204 -4.27 -25.19 -0.07
N SER A 205 -5.14 -24.49 0.65
CA SER A 205 -5.99 -23.43 0.11
C SER A 205 -5.30 -22.06 0.05
N GLY A 206 -3.99 -21.96 0.33
CA GLY A 206 -3.21 -20.73 0.27
C GLY A 206 -3.37 -19.82 1.49
N ILE A 207 -3.98 -20.28 2.57
CA ILE A 207 -4.24 -19.51 3.78
C ILE A 207 -3.01 -19.54 4.70
N ARG A 208 -2.60 -18.39 5.22
CA ARG A 208 -1.53 -18.27 6.22
C ARG A 208 -2.06 -18.67 7.60
N VAL A 209 -1.62 -19.81 8.10
CA VAL A 209 -2.13 -20.42 9.35
C VAL A 209 -1.04 -20.50 10.40
N CYS A 210 -1.35 -20.07 11.61
CA CYS A 210 -0.59 -20.36 12.81
C CYS A 210 -1.31 -21.47 13.61
N PHE A 211 -0.58 -22.49 14.00
CA PHE A 211 -1.08 -23.50 14.96
C PHE A 211 -0.30 -23.33 16.27
N ASP A 212 -0.97 -22.80 17.29
CA ASP A 212 -0.36 -22.56 18.58
C ASP A 212 -0.52 -23.78 19.49
N ASN A 213 0.42 -24.69 19.37
CA ASN A 213 0.48 -25.92 20.19
C ASN A 213 1.30 -25.76 21.48
N ARG A 214 1.61 -24.53 21.92
CA ARG A 214 2.30 -24.31 23.20
C ARG A 214 1.44 -24.83 24.35
N ASP A 215 1.92 -25.82 25.06
CA ASP A 215 1.22 -26.46 26.19
C ASP A 215 1.40 -25.72 27.52
N THR A 216 2.42 -24.86 27.59
CA THR A 216 2.75 -24.05 28.79
C THR A 216 1.82 -22.87 29.02
N LEU A 217 1.03 -22.48 28.00
CA LEU A 217 0.14 -21.34 28.03
C LEU A 217 -1.33 -21.76 28.00
N LYS A 218 -2.14 -21.09 28.81
CA LYS A 218 -3.59 -21.31 28.82
C LYS A 218 -4.24 -20.72 27.55
N PRO A 219 -5.35 -21.32 27.05
CA PRO A 219 -6.03 -20.83 25.85
C PRO A 219 -6.39 -19.35 25.92
N GLY A 220 -6.93 -18.84 27.03
CA GLY A 220 -7.27 -17.43 27.17
C GLY A 220 -6.08 -16.48 27.04
N PHE A 221 -4.88 -16.90 27.48
CA PHE A 221 -3.66 -16.10 27.24
C PHE A 221 -3.32 -16.05 25.75
N LYS A 222 -3.43 -17.19 25.06
CA LYS A 222 -3.17 -17.27 23.61
C LYS A 222 -4.14 -16.38 22.81
N PHE A 223 -5.43 -16.40 23.16
CA PHE A 223 -6.43 -15.54 22.53
C PHE A 223 -6.04 -14.05 22.68
N ASN A 224 -5.78 -13.60 23.89
CA ASN A 224 -5.35 -12.23 24.14
C ASN A 224 -4.05 -11.86 23.40
N GLU A 225 -3.10 -12.79 23.30
CA GLU A 225 -1.86 -12.56 22.56
C GLU A 225 -2.13 -12.35 21.07
N TYR A 226 -3.03 -13.12 20.46
CA TYR A 226 -3.38 -12.98 19.06
C TYR A 226 -4.28 -11.77 18.78
N GLU A 227 -5.12 -11.36 19.73
CA GLU A 227 -5.84 -10.08 19.66
C GLU A 227 -4.86 -8.88 19.65
N LEU A 228 -3.83 -8.92 20.50
CA LEU A 228 -2.75 -7.92 20.46
C LEU A 228 -1.96 -7.93 19.13
N CYS A 229 -1.93 -9.07 18.45
CA CYS A 229 -1.38 -9.21 17.10
C CYS A 229 -2.37 -8.81 15.99
N LEU A 230 -3.46 -8.10 16.34
CA LEU A 230 -4.45 -7.52 15.44
C LEU A 230 -5.28 -8.56 14.67
N LEU A 231 -5.43 -9.77 15.22
CA LEU A 231 -6.36 -10.79 14.73
C LEU A 231 -7.68 -10.69 15.50
N TYR A 232 -8.77 -10.64 14.77
CA TYR A 232 -10.09 -10.72 15.37
C TYR A 232 -10.34 -12.16 15.86
N THR A 233 -10.73 -12.34 17.11
CA THR A 233 -11.09 -13.66 17.64
C THR A 233 -12.59 -13.88 17.53
N SER A 234 -13.00 -14.97 16.92
CA SER A 234 -14.34 -15.52 17.06
C SER A 234 -14.25 -16.82 17.89
N ASP A 235 -15.05 -16.93 18.92
CA ASP A 235 -15.20 -18.21 19.63
C ASP A 235 -16.10 -19.12 18.80
N ALA A 236 -15.49 -20.08 18.13
CA ALA A 236 -16.25 -21.09 17.37
C ALA A 236 -17.19 -21.94 18.25
N ALA A 237 -17.08 -21.85 19.57
CA ALA A 237 -17.98 -22.56 20.51
C ALA A 237 -19.34 -21.86 20.62
N ASP A 238 -19.43 -20.55 20.36
CA ASP A 238 -20.70 -19.81 20.42
C ASP A 238 -21.59 -20.03 19.20
N GLU A 239 -21.00 -20.42 18.06
CA GLU A 239 -21.75 -20.71 16.82
C GLU A 239 -22.39 -22.11 16.79
N ILE A 240 -21.94 -23.04 17.66
CA ILE A 240 -22.46 -24.42 17.71
C ILE A 240 -23.70 -24.57 18.65
N THR A 241 -23.99 -23.56 19.46
CA THR A 241 -25.15 -23.59 20.40
C THR A 241 -26.43 -22.99 19.79
N GLY A 242 -26.45 -22.66 18.51
CA GLY A 242 -27.57 -22.10 17.74
C GLY A 242 -28.35 -23.14 16.92
N VAL A 243 -28.48 -24.40 17.38
CA VAL A 243 -29.40 -25.42 16.84
C VAL A 243 -30.37 -25.88 17.87
#